data_926187c8f3766cd2038f82157bf52554
#
_entry.id   926187c8f3766cd2038f82157bf52554
#
_cell.length_a   1.000
_cell.length_b   1.000
_cell.length_c   1.000
_cell.angle_alpha   90.00
_cell.angle_beta   90.00
_cell.angle_gamma   90.00
#
_symmetry.space_group_name_H-M   'P 1'
#
loop_
_entity.id
_entity.type
_entity.pdbx_description
1 polymer ?
#
loop_
_entity_poly.entity_id
_entity_poly.type
_entity_poly.pdbx_seq_one_letter_code
_entity_poly.pdbx_strand_id
1 'polypeptide(L)'
;MVDKMRAACRLAADTLLFVGPHIRPGMTTDDINTLVHDYTLEHDAWPSPLNYKGFPKSVCTSVNEVVCHGIPGKRVLREGDIVNVDVTSYLPKVNGFHGDTSATFYVGMPGPKARLVVEVARRCLELGIAQVRAGNRLGDIGAVIQEYAEAQGCSVVRDYVGHGIGREFHMPPQVPHYGKRGTLKRMKPGMIFTIEPMVNLGHFACEVLEDDWTVVTADRSLSAQFEHTVLVTEDGCDVLTARRELLRNSEDVVLGSPGPEAHSHAP
;
A
#
# COMPACT_ATOMS: atom_id res chain seq x y z
N MET A 1 4.36 -8.13 22.52
CA MET A 1 3.32 -7.74 21.53
C MET A 1 3.94 -6.96 20.39
N VAL A 2 4.61 -5.87 20.66
CA VAL A 2 5.27 -5.03 19.62
C VAL A 2 6.26 -5.83 18.77
N ASP A 3 7.09 -6.70 19.37
CA ASP A 3 8.06 -7.50 18.61
C ASP A 3 7.40 -8.44 17.59
N LYS A 4 6.22 -9.02 17.91
CA LYS A 4 5.46 -9.84 16.98
C LYS A 4 4.88 -8.98 15.83
N MET A 5 4.40 -7.78 16.13
CA MET A 5 3.98 -6.82 15.09
C MET A 5 5.15 -6.46 14.17
N ARG A 6 6.33 -6.16 14.75
CA ARG A 6 7.54 -5.88 13.97
C ARG A 6 7.90 -7.02 13.04
N ALA A 7 7.80 -8.27 13.50
CA ALA A 7 8.10 -9.45 12.69
C ALA A 7 7.12 -9.60 11.51
N ALA A 8 5.80 -9.48 11.76
CA ALA A 8 4.79 -9.56 10.71
C ALA A 8 4.92 -8.40 9.68
N CYS A 9 5.12 -7.17 10.17
CA CYS A 9 5.34 -6.00 9.31
C CYS A 9 6.63 -6.10 8.50
N ARG A 10 7.70 -6.65 9.08
CA ARG A 10 8.94 -6.89 8.36
C ARG A 10 8.72 -7.86 7.21
N LEU A 11 8.04 -8.99 7.46
CA LEU A 11 7.75 -9.97 6.43
C LEU A 11 6.91 -9.38 5.30
N ALA A 12 5.86 -8.59 5.60
CA ALA A 12 5.07 -7.92 4.58
C ALA A 12 5.93 -6.96 3.72
N ALA A 13 6.81 -6.18 4.35
CA ALA A 13 7.75 -5.31 3.65
C ALA A 13 8.74 -6.08 2.79
N ASP A 14 9.32 -7.17 3.31
CA ASP A 14 10.27 -8.02 2.59
C ASP A 14 9.57 -8.72 1.40
N THR A 15 8.28 -9.11 1.53
CA THR A 15 7.47 -9.65 0.44
C THR A 15 7.31 -8.63 -0.70
N LEU A 16 7.03 -7.37 -0.40
CA LEU A 16 6.97 -6.32 -1.43
C LEU A 16 8.32 -6.09 -2.11
N LEU A 17 9.42 -6.09 -1.34
CA LEU A 17 10.78 -5.98 -1.88
C LEU A 17 11.13 -7.14 -2.80
N PHE A 18 10.69 -8.35 -2.46
CA PHE A 18 10.86 -9.54 -3.29
C PHE A 18 10.05 -9.45 -4.59
N VAL A 19 8.78 -9.04 -4.52
CA VAL A 19 7.87 -9.01 -5.68
C VAL A 19 8.20 -7.90 -6.66
N GLY A 20 8.58 -6.71 -6.18
CA GLY A 20 8.79 -5.51 -6.98
C GLY A 20 9.64 -5.73 -8.24
N PRO A 21 10.85 -6.32 -8.15
CA PRO A 21 11.73 -6.57 -9.32
C PRO A 21 11.15 -7.53 -10.38
N HIS A 22 10.12 -8.29 -10.04
CA HIS A 22 9.49 -9.22 -10.99
C HIS A 22 8.39 -8.57 -11.82
N ILE A 23 7.88 -7.40 -11.40
CA ILE A 23 6.77 -6.72 -12.08
C ILE A 23 7.23 -6.16 -13.43
N ARG A 24 6.63 -6.66 -14.51
CA ARG A 24 6.97 -6.29 -15.89
C ARG A 24 5.79 -6.48 -16.85
N PRO A 25 5.82 -5.86 -18.03
CA PRO A 25 4.83 -6.14 -19.07
C PRO A 25 4.77 -7.63 -19.39
N GLY A 26 3.56 -8.12 -19.66
CA GLY A 26 3.28 -9.54 -19.98
C GLY A 26 2.98 -10.43 -18.78
N MET A 27 3.29 -10.01 -17.54
CA MET A 27 2.81 -10.69 -16.33
C MET A 27 1.30 -10.54 -16.18
N THR A 28 0.67 -11.55 -15.61
CA THR A 28 -0.71 -11.44 -15.11
C THR A 28 -0.71 -10.98 -13.65
N THR A 29 -1.82 -10.43 -13.20
CA THR A 29 -1.98 -10.13 -11.76
C THR A 29 -2.01 -11.41 -10.91
N ASP A 30 -2.36 -12.56 -11.48
CA ASP A 30 -2.29 -13.86 -10.80
C ASP A 30 -0.86 -14.38 -10.64
N ASP A 31 0.07 -14.02 -11.53
CA ASP A 31 1.51 -14.29 -11.35
C ASP A 31 2.04 -13.54 -10.11
N ILE A 32 1.59 -12.29 -9.88
CA ILE A 32 1.93 -11.54 -8.66
C ILE A 32 1.38 -12.25 -7.43
N ASN A 33 0.12 -12.70 -7.49
CA ASN A 33 -0.48 -13.46 -6.40
C ASN A 33 0.30 -14.73 -6.06
N THR A 34 0.77 -15.46 -7.06
CA THR A 34 1.58 -16.67 -6.87
C THR A 34 2.90 -16.32 -6.16
N LEU A 35 3.61 -15.30 -6.60
CA LEU A 35 4.84 -14.85 -5.95
C LEU A 35 4.64 -14.47 -4.47
N VAL A 36 3.58 -13.70 -4.17
CA VAL A 36 3.26 -13.29 -2.78
C VAL A 36 2.87 -14.49 -1.94
N HIS A 37 2.02 -15.38 -2.49
CA HIS A 37 1.54 -16.57 -1.80
C HIS A 37 2.71 -17.47 -1.39
N ASP A 38 3.53 -17.86 -2.35
CA ASP A 38 4.63 -18.79 -2.16
C ASP A 38 5.66 -18.21 -1.18
N TYR A 39 6.08 -16.96 -1.39
CA TYR A 39 7.01 -16.28 -0.49
C TYR A 39 6.50 -16.22 0.95
N THR A 40 5.22 -15.90 1.14
CA THR A 40 4.60 -15.82 2.47
C THR A 40 4.60 -17.20 3.16
N LEU A 41 4.24 -18.27 2.44
CA LEU A 41 4.22 -19.64 2.99
C LEU A 41 5.62 -20.17 3.31
N GLU A 42 6.62 -19.87 2.48
CA GLU A 42 8.03 -20.23 2.70
C GLU A 42 8.61 -19.60 3.97
N HIS A 43 8.07 -18.45 4.39
CA HIS A 43 8.46 -17.75 5.62
C HIS A 43 7.59 -18.10 6.84
N ASP A 44 6.93 -19.26 6.81
CA ASP A 44 6.08 -19.80 7.89
C ASP A 44 4.96 -18.84 8.35
N ALA A 45 4.38 -18.10 7.40
CA ALA A 45 3.29 -17.16 7.62
C ALA A 45 2.04 -17.53 6.79
N TRP A 46 0.94 -16.84 7.05
CA TRP A 46 -0.26 -16.88 6.22
C TRP A 46 -0.47 -15.53 5.52
N PRO A 47 -0.86 -15.51 4.23
CA PRO A 47 -1.35 -14.28 3.59
C PRO A 47 -2.73 -13.94 4.17
N SER A 48 -2.82 -12.82 4.86
CA SER A 48 -4.04 -12.43 5.59
C SER A 48 -5.27 -12.23 4.71
N PRO A 49 -5.17 -11.74 3.46
CA PRO A 49 -6.34 -11.56 2.60
C PRO A 49 -7.02 -12.88 2.22
N LEU A 50 -6.27 -13.99 2.14
CA LEU A 50 -6.80 -15.27 1.66
C LEU A 50 -7.95 -15.78 2.54
N ASN A 51 -9.14 -15.89 1.95
CA ASN A 51 -10.39 -16.26 2.61
C ASN A 51 -10.91 -15.23 3.66
N TYR A 52 -10.27 -14.06 3.78
CA TYR A 52 -10.79 -13.01 4.65
C TYR A 52 -12.12 -12.48 4.10
N LYS A 53 -13.20 -12.71 4.84
CA LYS A 53 -14.58 -12.35 4.43
C LYS A 53 -14.94 -12.81 2.99
N GLY A 54 -14.34 -13.91 2.53
CA GLY A 54 -14.59 -14.46 1.21
C GLY A 54 -13.63 -13.98 0.10
N PHE A 55 -12.65 -13.11 0.39
CA PHE A 55 -11.65 -12.70 -0.59
C PHE A 55 -10.83 -13.92 -1.07
N PRO A 56 -10.74 -14.19 -2.39
CA PRO A 56 -10.27 -15.49 -2.88
C PRO A 56 -8.75 -15.60 -3.10
N LYS A 57 -7.98 -14.56 -2.85
CA LYS A 57 -6.55 -14.47 -3.20
C LYS A 57 -5.68 -14.04 -2.02
N SER A 58 -4.38 -14.15 -2.18
CA SER A 58 -3.38 -13.91 -1.12
C SER A 58 -2.87 -12.48 -1.03
N VAL A 59 -3.23 -11.64 -1.99
CA VAL A 59 -2.80 -10.26 -2.15
C VAL A 59 -3.86 -9.49 -2.93
N CYS A 60 -3.98 -8.18 -2.74
CA CYS A 60 -4.74 -7.35 -3.67
C CYS A 60 -3.80 -6.78 -4.74
N THR A 61 -4.29 -6.74 -6.00
CA THR A 61 -3.57 -6.16 -7.14
C THR A 61 -4.47 -5.16 -7.85
N SER A 62 -4.19 -3.87 -7.67
CA SER A 62 -5.05 -2.78 -8.16
C SER A 62 -4.36 -2.04 -9.30
N VAL A 63 -4.85 -2.26 -10.53
CA VAL A 63 -4.21 -1.76 -11.77
C VAL A 63 -4.96 -0.54 -12.29
N ASN A 64 -4.24 0.55 -12.56
CA ASN A 64 -4.72 1.80 -13.17
C ASN A 64 -5.90 2.44 -12.44
N GLU A 65 -7.12 2.27 -12.97
CA GLU A 65 -8.38 2.81 -12.42
C GLU A 65 -8.88 2.06 -11.16
N VAL A 66 -8.26 0.93 -10.82
CA VAL A 66 -8.60 0.18 -9.60
C VAL A 66 -7.97 0.89 -8.40
N VAL A 67 -8.83 1.29 -7.46
CA VAL A 67 -8.47 2.03 -6.24
C VAL A 67 -7.83 1.10 -5.22
N CYS A 68 -8.54 0.01 -4.88
CA CYS A 68 -8.10 -1.01 -3.91
C CYS A 68 -8.86 -2.32 -4.12
N HIS A 69 -8.47 -3.36 -3.37
CA HIS A 69 -9.08 -4.69 -3.31
C HIS A 69 -9.21 -5.39 -4.67
N GLY A 70 -8.42 -5.01 -5.67
CA GLY A 70 -8.43 -5.70 -6.96
C GLY A 70 -8.06 -7.17 -6.79
N ILE A 71 -8.94 -8.07 -7.28
CA ILE A 71 -8.74 -9.52 -7.21
C ILE A 71 -7.73 -9.96 -8.29
N PRO A 72 -6.59 -10.56 -7.93
CA PRO A 72 -5.66 -11.14 -8.88
C PRO A 72 -6.32 -12.13 -9.84
N GLY A 73 -5.99 -12.04 -11.12
CA GLY A 73 -6.58 -12.87 -12.16
C GLY A 73 -5.81 -12.84 -13.47
N LYS A 74 -6.51 -13.08 -14.58
CA LYS A 74 -5.93 -13.18 -15.93
C LYS A 74 -5.58 -11.82 -16.57
N ARG A 75 -5.76 -10.69 -15.87
CA ARG A 75 -5.37 -9.36 -16.38
C ARG A 75 -3.87 -9.34 -16.63
N VAL A 76 -3.47 -9.15 -17.88
CA VAL A 76 -2.08 -9.00 -18.31
C VAL A 76 -1.67 -7.56 -18.11
N LEU A 77 -0.56 -7.34 -17.41
CA LEU A 77 0.07 -6.02 -17.24
C LEU A 77 0.69 -5.58 -18.56
N ARG A 78 0.50 -4.31 -18.91
CA ARG A 78 0.97 -3.70 -20.15
C ARG A 78 1.98 -2.61 -19.88
N GLU A 79 2.77 -2.31 -20.88
CA GLU A 79 3.68 -1.15 -20.85
C GLU A 79 2.92 0.14 -20.50
N GLY A 80 3.41 0.86 -19.50
CA GLY A 80 2.81 2.10 -19.02
C GLY A 80 1.73 1.94 -17.95
N ASP A 81 1.29 0.72 -17.60
CA ASP A 81 0.39 0.48 -16.48
C ASP A 81 1.05 0.86 -15.14
N ILE A 82 0.23 1.16 -14.16
CA ILE A 82 0.61 1.17 -12.74
C ILE A 82 -0.16 0.07 -12.02
N VAL A 83 0.47 -0.59 -11.04
CA VAL A 83 -0.18 -1.62 -10.23
C VAL A 83 0.17 -1.44 -8.77
N ASN A 84 -0.83 -1.25 -7.94
CA ASN A 84 -0.66 -1.36 -6.49
C ASN A 84 -0.67 -2.84 -6.11
N VAL A 85 0.31 -3.24 -5.31
CA VAL A 85 0.40 -4.56 -4.68
C VAL A 85 0.28 -4.35 -3.19
N ASP A 86 -0.76 -4.92 -2.60
CA ASP A 86 -1.13 -4.73 -1.20
C ASP A 86 -0.99 -6.06 -0.45
N VAL A 87 0.02 -6.12 0.42
CA VAL A 87 0.49 -7.33 1.08
C VAL A 87 0.23 -7.27 2.57
N THR A 88 -0.55 -8.22 3.06
CA THR A 88 -0.71 -8.42 4.51
C THR A 88 -0.26 -9.82 4.91
N SER A 89 0.69 -9.91 5.83
CA SER A 89 1.23 -11.16 6.35
C SER A 89 0.77 -11.40 7.78
N TYR A 90 0.31 -12.63 8.08
CA TYR A 90 -0.04 -13.07 9.42
C TYR A 90 1.05 -14.00 9.97
N LEU A 91 1.76 -13.53 11.00
CA LEU A 91 2.91 -14.22 11.58
C LEU A 91 2.93 -14.13 13.11
N PRO A 92 3.27 -15.22 13.84
CA PRO A 92 3.33 -16.62 13.40
C PRO A 92 1.95 -17.17 13.03
N LYS A 93 1.88 -18.31 12.34
CA LYS A 93 0.62 -18.95 11.88
C LYS A 93 -0.40 -19.24 12.98
N VAL A 94 0.05 -19.29 14.24
CA VAL A 94 -0.81 -19.50 15.42
C VAL A 94 -0.62 -18.35 16.40
N ASN A 95 -1.72 -17.72 16.83
CA ASN A 95 -1.68 -16.55 17.72
C ASN A 95 -0.79 -15.43 17.22
N GLY A 96 -0.79 -15.22 15.90
CA GLY A 96 -0.01 -14.23 15.20
C GLY A 96 -0.59 -12.81 15.25
N PHE A 97 0.04 -11.97 14.46
CA PHE A 97 -0.34 -10.59 14.21
C PHE A 97 -0.30 -10.33 12.70
N HIS A 98 -1.11 -9.39 12.26
CA HIS A 98 -1.12 -8.92 10.88
C HIS A 98 -0.11 -7.79 10.70
N GLY A 99 0.69 -7.84 9.64
CA GLY A 99 1.54 -6.73 9.21
C GLY A 99 1.15 -6.36 7.78
N ASP A 100 0.87 -5.09 7.54
CA ASP A 100 0.18 -4.59 6.36
C ASP A 100 0.95 -3.46 5.69
N THR A 101 1.11 -3.54 4.36
CA THR A 101 1.80 -2.50 3.59
C THR A 101 1.54 -2.66 2.10
N SER A 102 1.44 -1.56 1.39
CA SER A 102 1.29 -1.56 -0.07
C SER A 102 2.24 -0.59 -0.76
N ALA A 103 2.45 -0.83 -2.05
CA ALA A 103 3.16 0.09 -2.92
C ALA A 103 2.62 0.01 -4.35
N THR A 104 2.63 1.14 -5.04
CA THR A 104 2.31 1.20 -6.46
C THR A 104 3.60 1.13 -7.30
N PHE A 105 3.64 0.18 -8.20
CA PHE A 105 4.76 -0.09 -9.10
C PHE A 105 4.44 0.39 -10.51
N TYR A 106 5.46 0.84 -11.23
CA TYR A 106 5.37 1.08 -12.66
C TYR A 106 5.61 -0.21 -13.44
N VAL A 107 4.85 -0.41 -14.50
CA VAL A 107 5.00 -1.52 -15.44
C VAL A 107 5.65 -0.97 -16.72
N GLY A 108 6.96 -1.15 -16.85
CA GLY A 108 7.74 -0.49 -17.90
C GLY A 108 7.80 1.03 -17.75
N MET A 109 7.65 1.78 -18.83
CA MET A 109 7.76 3.25 -18.85
C MET A 109 6.42 3.95 -18.64
N PRO A 110 6.18 4.55 -17.46
CA PRO A 110 4.91 5.22 -17.18
C PRO A 110 4.77 6.53 -17.94
N GLY A 111 3.53 6.83 -18.36
CA GLY A 111 3.18 8.14 -18.90
C GLY A 111 3.13 9.24 -17.82
N PRO A 112 3.06 10.54 -18.22
CA PRO A 112 3.09 11.66 -17.28
C PRO A 112 1.99 11.62 -16.21
N LYS A 113 0.78 11.20 -16.57
CA LYS A 113 -0.36 11.07 -15.64
C LYS A 113 -0.13 9.99 -14.59
N ALA A 114 0.42 8.84 -15.01
CA ALA A 114 0.76 7.76 -14.10
C ALA A 114 1.86 8.19 -13.11
N ARG A 115 2.90 8.87 -13.60
CA ARG A 115 3.95 9.43 -12.72
C ARG A 115 3.38 10.41 -11.70
N LEU A 116 2.52 11.32 -12.13
CA LEU A 116 1.91 12.33 -11.25
C LEU A 116 1.14 11.66 -10.11
N VAL A 117 0.19 10.77 -10.41
CA VAL A 117 -0.65 10.17 -9.36
C VAL A 117 0.16 9.31 -8.39
N VAL A 118 1.13 8.55 -8.89
CA VAL A 118 2.01 7.72 -8.06
C VAL A 118 2.86 8.56 -7.13
N GLU A 119 3.48 9.63 -7.64
CA GLU A 119 4.30 10.53 -6.84
C GLU A 119 3.47 11.29 -5.78
N VAL A 120 2.28 11.76 -6.16
CA VAL A 120 1.35 12.42 -5.21
C VAL A 120 0.94 11.45 -4.11
N ALA A 121 0.56 10.20 -4.45
CA ALA A 121 0.17 9.20 -3.45
C ALA A 121 1.32 8.86 -2.50
N ARG A 122 2.54 8.67 -3.02
CA ARG A 122 3.75 8.44 -2.22
C ARG A 122 3.99 9.59 -1.25
N ARG A 123 3.93 10.83 -1.75
CA ARG A 123 4.15 12.02 -0.93
C ARG A 123 3.05 12.22 0.11
N CYS A 124 1.81 11.91 -0.22
CA CYS A 124 0.68 11.90 0.73
C CYS A 124 0.96 10.99 1.93
N LEU A 125 1.44 9.76 1.69
CA LEU A 125 1.82 8.84 2.76
C LEU A 125 2.90 9.43 3.66
N GLU A 126 3.99 9.97 3.10
CA GLU A 126 5.08 10.59 3.85
C GLU A 126 4.60 11.76 4.73
N LEU A 127 3.77 12.64 4.16
CA LEU A 127 3.19 13.79 4.88
C LEU A 127 2.26 13.35 6.00
N GLY A 128 1.46 12.28 5.77
CA GLY A 128 0.60 11.66 6.78
C GLY A 128 1.42 11.09 7.93
N ILE A 129 2.47 10.32 7.64
CA ILE A 129 3.37 9.74 8.64
C ILE A 129 4.04 10.82 9.47
N ALA A 130 4.44 11.93 8.88
CA ALA A 130 5.05 13.05 9.59
C ALA A 130 4.14 13.71 10.65
N GLN A 131 2.81 13.47 10.60
CA GLN A 131 1.87 13.92 11.62
C GLN A 131 1.75 12.95 12.80
N VAL A 132 2.30 11.73 12.69
CA VAL A 132 2.13 10.69 13.71
C VAL A 132 3.06 10.96 14.89
N ARG A 133 2.45 11.40 16.00
CA ARG A 133 3.12 11.57 17.30
C ARG A 133 2.10 11.64 18.42
N ALA A 134 2.55 11.34 19.64
CA ALA A 134 1.72 11.48 20.82
C ALA A 134 1.15 12.91 20.94
N GLY A 135 -0.14 13.00 21.20
CA GLY A 135 -0.84 14.28 21.37
C GLY A 135 -1.50 14.82 20.10
N ASN A 136 -1.00 14.59 18.91
CA ASN A 136 -1.70 14.89 17.67
C ASN A 136 -2.97 14.05 17.51
N ARG A 137 -3.84 14.42 16.58
CA ARG A 137 -5.09 13.71 16.31
C ARG A 137 -5.08 13.05 14.93
N LEU A 138 -5.89 12.02 14.76
CA LEU A 138 -5.99 11.30 13.48
C LEU A 138 -6.44 12.21 12.34
N GLY A 139 -7.27 13.24 12.64
CA GLY A 139 -7.67 14.24 11.66
C GLY A 139 -6.53 15.12 11.15
N ASP A 140 -5.40 15.20 11.87
CA ASP A 140 -4.21 15.94 11.40
C ASP A 140 -3.54 15.20 10.23
N ILE A 141 -3.57 13.86 10.25
CA ILE A 141 -3.10 13.00 9.17
C ILE A 141 -3.92 13.26 7.90
N GLY A 142 -5.25 13.12 8.02
CA GLY A 142 -6.14 13.28 6.87
C GLY A 142 -6.10 14.68 6.27
N ALA A 143 -6.02 15.72 7.12
CA ALA A 143 -5.99 17.10 6.65
C ALA A 143 -4.76 17.39 5.78
N VAL A 144 -3.56 16.98 6.19
CA VAL A 144 -2.33 17.26 5.41
C VAL A 144 -2.31 16.48 4.09
N ILE A 145 -2.82 15.24 4.10
CA ILE A 145 -2.92 14.40 2.91
C ILE A 145 -3.87 15.06 1.89
N GLN A 146 -5.06 15.43 2.33
CA GLN A 146 -6.05 16.07 1.47
C GLN A 146 -5.56 17.40 0.92
N GLU A 147 -5.03 18.28 1.78
CA GLU A 147 -4.48 19.58 1.38
C GLU A 147 -3.41 19.43 0.27
N TYR A 148 -2.51 18.46 0.42
CA TYR A 148 -1.46 18.23 -0.56
C TYR A 148 -1.99 17.64 -1.86
N ALA A 149 -2.81 16.59 -1.81
CA ALA A 149 -3.37 15.94 -3.00
C ALA A 149 -4.19 16.93 -3.85
N GLU A 150 -5.09 17.71 -3.21
CA GLU A 150 -5.93 18.69 -3.89
C GLU A 150 -5.10 19.84 -4.50
N ALA A 151 -4.02 20.26 -3.84
CA ALA A 151 -3.09 21.26 -4.39
C ALA A 151 -2.35 20.74 -5.66
N GLN A 152 -2.22 19.43 -5.84
CA GLN A 152 -1.66 18.82 -7.04
C GLN A 152 -2.70 18.52 -8.13
N GLY A 153 -3.97 18.92 -7.93
CA GLY A 153 -5.06 18.62 -8.85
C GLY A 153 -5.57 17.19 -8.80
N CYS A 154 -5.23 16.45 -7.74
CA CYS A 154 -5.73 15.11 -7.44
C CYS A 154 -6.85 15.15 -6.39
N SER A 155 -7.47 14.02 -6.13
CA SER A 155 -8.43 13.88 -5.03
C SER A 155 -8.09 12.68 -4.15
N VAL A 156 -8.61 12.68 -2.91
CA VAL A 156 -8.42 11.59 -1.95
C VAL A 156 -9.72 10.83 -1.78
N VAL A 157 -9.66 9.50 -1.91
CA VAL A 157 -10.80 8.60 -1.69
C VAL A 157 -11.33 8.73 -0.27
N ARG A 158 -12.67 8.65 -0.10
CA ARG A 158 -13.35 8.88 1.18
C ARG A 158 -14.03 7.63 1.75
N ASP A 159 -14.33 6.66 0.91
CA ASP A 159 -15.08 5.45 1.28
C ASP A 159 -14.19 4.40 1.97
N TYR A 160 -12.88 4.50 1.78
CA TYR A 160 -11.86 3.62 2.34
C TYR A 160 -10.86 4.43 3.15
N VAL A 161 -10.41 3.86 4.27
CA VAL A 161 -9.59 4.54 5.27
C VAL A 161 -8.60 3.57 5.89
N GLY A 162 -7.51 4.08 6.46
CA GLY A 162 -6.62 3.30 7.28
C GLY A 162 -7.30 2.80 8.57
N HIS A 163 -6.70 1.84 9.22
CA HIS A 163 -7.30 1.12 10.34
C HIS A 163 -6.28 0.72 11.41
N GLY A 164 -6.75 0.53 12.63
CA GLY A 164 -5.98 -0.18 13.63
C GLY A 164 -5.69 -1.61 13.19
N ILE A 165 -4.53 -2.14 13.55
CA ILE A 165 -4.09 -3.47 13.13
C ILE A 165 -3.34 -4.16 14.27
N GLY A 166 -3.46 -5.49 14.35
CA GLY A 166 -2.83 -6.27 15.39
C GLY A 166 -3.16 -7.75 15.30
N ARG A 167 -3.86 -8.28 16.30
CA ARG A 167 -4.38 -9.66 16.27
C ARG A 167 -5.54 -9.80 15.29
N GLU A 168 -6.28 -8.73 15.07
CA GLU A 168 -7.32 -8.64 14.06
C GLU A 168 -6.75 -7.84 12.88
N PHE A 169 -7.15 -8.20 11.67
CA PHE A 169 -6.70 -7.54 10.45
C PHE A 169 -7.16 -6.07 10.44
N HIS A 170 -8.46 -5.85 10.63
CA HIS A 170 -9.05 -4.52 10.69
C HIS A 170 -9.70 -4.29 12.06
N MET A 171 -9.25 -3.28 12.77
CA MET A 171 -9.77 -2.90 14.09
C MET A 171 -9.76 -1.37 14.26
N PRO A 172 -10.48 -0.84 15.27
CA PRO A 172 -10.37 0.59 15.57
C PRO A 172 -8.94 1.01 15.95
N PRO A 173 -8.54 2.26 15.67
CA PRO A 173 -9.36 3.33 15.11
C PRO A 173 -9.41 3.32 13.58
N GLN A 174 -10.43 3.93 12.97
CA GLN A 174 -10.38 4.36 11.58
C GLN A 174 -9.45 5.56 11.43
N VAL A 175 -8.68 5.60 10.33
CA VAL A 175 -7.69 6.65 10.01
C VAL A 175 -8.03 7.26 8.64
N PRO A 176 -8.96 8.21 8.56
CA PRO A 176 -9.30 8.87 7.31
C PRO A 176 -8.11 9.66 6.74
N HIS A 177 -7.97 9.63 5.41
CA HIS A 177 -6.93 10.36 4.69
C HIS A 177 -7.43 11.74 4.21
N TYR A 178 -8.52 12.21 4.77
CA TYR A 178 -9.17 13.50 4.53
C TYR A 178 -9.75 14.04 5.84
N GLY A 179 -10.14 15.31 5.87
CA GLY A 179 -10.85 15.90 7.00
C GLY A 179 -10.23 17.18 7.53
N LYS A 180 -10.36 17.41 8.83
CA LYS A 180 -9.96 18.67 9.48
C LYS A 180 -8.93 18.45 10.57
N ARG A 181 -7.93 19.35 10.64
CA ARG A 181 -6.94 19.39 11.71
C ARG A 181 -7.61 19.49 13.08
N GLY A 182 -7.01 18.87 14.08
CA GLY A 182 -7.48 18.92 15.46
C GLY A 182 -8.73 18.09 15.75
N THR A 183 -9.19 17.24 14.80
CA THR A 183 -10.37 16.38 14.95
C THR A 183 -10.02 14.91 15.18
N LEU A 184 -11.01 14.08 15.45
CA LEU A 184 -10.91 12.65 15.69
C LEU A 184 -10.09 12.29 16.95
N LYS A 185 -9.78 10.99 17.08
CA LYS A 185 -9.12 10.45 18.27
C LYS A 185 -7.69 10.98 18.40
N ARG A 186 -7.29 11.32 19.64
CA ARG A 186 -5.90 11.69 19.96
C ARG A 186 -5.01 10.47 19.90
N MET A 187 -3.88 10.58 19.23
CA MET A 187 -2.86 9.55 19.16
C MET A 187 -2.14 9.42 20.52
N LYS A 188 -1.90 8.18 20.91
CA LYS A 188 -1.23 7.82 22.17
C LYS A 188 -0.11 6.82 21.88
N PRO A 189 1.00 6.84 22.62
CA PRO A 189 2.04 5.83 22.51
C PRO A 189 1.46 4.41 22.62
N GLY A 190 1.98 3.49 21.81
CA GLY A 190 1.51 2.13 21.71
C GLY A 190 0.35 1.89 20.75
N MET A 191 -0.26 2.92 20.18
CA MET A 191 -1.22 2.75 19.07
C MET A 191 -0.51 2.25 17.83
N ILE A 192 -1.09 1.25 17.15
CA ILE A 192 -0.62 0.72 15.86
C ILE A 192 -1.77 0.80 14.87
N PHE A 193 -1.53 1.39 13.70
CA PHE A 193 -2.53 1.57 12.64
C PHE A 193 -1.86 1.75 11.29
N THR A 194 -2.65 1.60 10.20
CA THR A 194 -2.20 1.85 8.83
C THR A 194 -2.44 3.31 8.43
N ILE A 195 -1.60 3.81 7.55
CA ILE A 195 -1.80 5.03 6.77
C ILE A 195 -1.61 4.62 5.32
N GLU A 196 -2.67 4.78 4.51
CA GLU A 196 -2.80 4.16 3.19
C GLU A 196 -3.58 5.05 2.21
N PRO A 197 -3.16 6.29 1.96
CA PRO A 197 -3.90 7.21 1.13
C PRO A 197 -4.07 6.69 -0.29
N MET A 198 -5.33 6.54 -0.71
CA MET A 198 -5.74 6.27 -2.08
C MET A 198 -5.99 7.60 -2.78
N VAL A 199 -5.22 7.88 -3.82
CA VAL A 199 -5.22 9.15 -4.56
C VAL A 199 -5.66 8.93 -5.99
N ASN A 200 -6.68 9.67 -6.43
CA ASN A 200 -7.22 9.62 -7.79
C ASN A 200 -6.80 10.86 -8.58
N LEU A 201 -6.50 10.71 -9.88
CA LEU A 201 -6.29 11.84 -10.78
C LEU A 201 -7.57 12.62 -11.08
N GLY A 202 -8.73 12.00 -10.91
CA GLY A 202 -10.04 12.59 -11.13
C GLY A 202 -10.81 12.82 -9.84
N HIS A 203 -12.09 12.48 -9.85
CA HIS A 203 -12.98 12.65 -8.71
C HIS A 203 -12.73 11.57 -7.63
N PHE A 204 -13.02 11.89 -6.37
CA PHE A 204 -12.80 10.98 -5.25
C PHE A 204 -13.80 9.82 -5.16
N ALA A 205 -14.91 9.87 -5.89
CA ALA A 205 -15.96 8.85 -5.84
C ALA A 205 -15.49 7.52 -6.42
N CYS A 206 -15.94 6.43 -5.79
CA CYS A 206 -15.60 5.06 -6.15
C CYS A 206 -16.86 4.23 -6.43
N GLU A 207 -16.69 3.12 -7.14
CA GLU A 207 -17.70 2.11 -7.40
C GLU A 207 -17.13 0.73 -7.07
N VAL A 208 -17.94 -0.14 -6.48
CA VAL A 208 -17.58 -1.55 -6.28
C VAL A 208 -18.08 -2.34 -7.48
N LEU A 209 -17.25 -3.21 -8.04
CA LEU A 209 -17.64 -4.05 -9.18
C LEU A 209 -18.51 -5.24 -8.73
N GLU A 210 -19.05 -5.98 -9.71
CA GLU A 210 -19.94 -7.15 -9.49
C GLU A 210 -19.29 -8.31 -8.72
N ASP A 211 -17.96 -8.28 -8.53
CA ASP A 211 -17.23 -9.26 -7.74
C ASP A 211 -17.28 -8.98 -6.22
N ASP A 212 -18.01 -7.94 -5.80
CA ASP A 212 -18.19 -7.46 -4.42
C ASP A 212 -16.90 -6.99 -3.71
N TRP A 213 -15.76 -6.91 -4.44
CA TRP A 213 -14.46 -6.55 -3.87
C TRP A 213 -13.75 -5.43 -4.62
N THR A 214 -13.60 -5.57 -5.94
CA THR A 214 -12.79 -4.65 -6.74
C THR A 214 -13.42 -3.26 -6.75
N VAL A 215 -12.69 -2.29 -6.21
CA VAL A 215 -13.09 -0.89 -6.15
C VAL A 215 -12.42 -0.13 -7.28
N VAL A 216 -13.18 0.63 -8.05
CA VAL A 216 -12.66 1.44 -9.16
C VAL A 216 -13.07 2.90 -8.99
N THR A 217 -12.30 3.82 -9.59
CA THR A 217 -12.72 5.22 -9.68
C THR A 217 -13.99 5.35 -10.52
N ALA A 218 -14.97 6.12 -10.07
CA ALA A 218 -16.25 6.27 -10.78
C ALA A 218 -16.07 6.89 -12.18
N ASP A 219 -15.07 7.73 -12.36
CA ASP A 219 -14.71 8.38 -13.63
C ASP A 219 -13.64 7.62 -14.45
N ARG A 220 -13.19 6.44 -13.98
CA ARG A 220 -12.15 5.62 -14.61
C ARG A 220 -10.79 6.32 -14.73
N SER A 221 -10.55 7.37 -13.95
CA SER A 221 -9.23 7.98 -13.82
C SER A 221 -8.24 7.07 -13.09
N LEU A 222 -6.94 7.29 -13.28
CA LEU A 222 -5.91 6.54 -12.59
C LEU A 222 -5.97 6.79 -11.08
N SER A 223 -5.75 5.72 -10.31
CA SER A 223 -5.60 5.74 -8.86
C SER A 223 -4.27 5.12 -8.44
N ALA A 224 -3.68 5.64 -7.36
CA ALA A 224 -2.47 5.07 -6.76
C ALA A 224 -2.58 5.09 -5.24
N GLN A 225 -1.93 4.10 -4.60
CA GLN A 225 -1.88 3.96 -3.15
C GLN A 225 -0.47 3.58 -2.71
N PHE A 226 -0.07 4.08 -1.56
CA PHE A 226 1.06 3.59 -0.77
C PHE A 226 0.63 3.46 0.67
N GLU A 227 1.16 2.46 1.35
CA GLU A 227 0.78 2.17 2.71
C GLU A 227 1.94 1.80 3.59
N HIS A 228 1.83 2.21 4.85
CA HIS A 228 2.64 1.73 5.95
C HIS A 228 1.83 1.48 7.21
N THR A 229 2.20 0.43 7.94
CA THR A 229 1.83 0.23 9.35
C THR A 229 2.79 1.04 10.23
N VAL A 230 2.25 1.86 11.12
CA VAL A 230 3.01 2.71 12.03
C VAL A 230 2.66 2.43 13.50
N LEU A 231 3.67 2.55 14.36
CA LEU A 231 3.54 2.52 15.83
C LEU A 231 3.80 3.93 16.36
N VAL A 232 2.84 4.50 17.09
CA VAL A 232 3.01 5.77 17.80
C VAL A 232 3.97 5.58 18.96
N THR A 233 5.03 6.40 19.03
CA THR A 233 5.98 6.47 20.14
C THR A 233 5.75 7.73 21.00
N GLU A 234 6.53 7.93 22.05
CA GLU A 234 6.45 9.17 22.86
C GLU A 234 6.80 10.40 22.04
N ASP A 235 7.84 10.32 21.20
CA ASP A 235 8.41 11.45 20.48
C ASP A 235 8.08 11.49 18.98
N GLY A 236 7.36 10.47 18.45
CA GLY A 236 7.06 10.39 17.01
C GLY A 236 6.38 9.09 16.64
N CYS A 237 6.91 8.39 15.64
CA CYS A 237 6.46 7.05 15.28
C CYS A 237 7.59 6.17 14.74
N ASP A 238 7.39 4.85 14.89
CA ASP A 238 8.14 3.84 14.16
C ASP A 238 7.32 3.39 12.96
N VAL A 239 7.89 3.43 11.77
CA VAL A 239 7.31 2.81 10.57
C VAL A 239 7.69 1.33 10.57
N LEU A 240 6.74 0.47 11.00
CA LEU A 240 7.02 -0.96 11.20
C LEU A 240 7.28 -1.71 9.90
N THR A 241 6.73 -1.23 8.80
CA THR A 241 6.88 -1.77 7.44
C THR A 241 7.90 -1.00 6.60
N ALA A 242 8.84 -0.26 7.24
CA ALA A 242 9.85 0.50 6.52
C ALA A 242 10.73 -0.39 5.63
N ARG A 243 10.86 -0.02 4.38
CA ARG A 243 11.67 -0.70 3.36
C ARG A 243 13.07 -0.07 3.32
N ARG A 244 13.96 -0.49 4.21
CA ARG A 244 15.26 0.16 4.45
C ARG A 244 16.20 0.21 3.24
N GLU A 245 16.08 -0.72 2.32
CA GLU A 245 16.94 -0.77 1.11
C GLU A 245 16.52 0.25 0.06
N LEU A 246 15.23 0.61 0.03
CA LEU A 246 14.70 1.66 -0.85
C LEU A 246 15.09 3.06 -0.39
N LEU A 247 15.37 3.25 0.91
CA LEU A 247 15.77 4.54 1.48
C LEU A 247 17.23 4.92 1.17
N ARG A 248 18.06 3.97 0.71
CA ARG A 248 19.49 4.24 0.40
C ARG A 248 19.70 4.84 -0.99
N ASN A 249 18.72 4.73 -1.89
CA ASN A 249 18.80 5.21 -3.27
C ASN A 249 17.64 6.17 -3.57
N SER A 250 17.53 7.25 -2.78
CA SER A 250 16.37 8.16 -2.79
C SER A 250 16.21 9.02 -4.07
N GLU A 251 17.08 8.88 -5.08
CA GLU A 251 16.94 9.59 -6.35
C GLU A 251 16.49 8.71 -7.53
N ASP A 252 16.58 7.35 -7.44
CA ASP A 252 16.36 6.46 -8.60
C ASP A 252 15.43 5.26 -8.36
N VAL A 253 14.79 5.09 -7.20
CA VAL A 253 13.95 3.91 -6.97
C VAL A 253 12.50 4.17 -7.37
N VAL A 254 12.29 4.29 -8.63
CA VAL A 254 11.06 3.90 -9.31
C VAL A 254 11.12 2.38 -9.45
N LEU A 255 10.47 1.65 -8.55
CA LEU A 255 10.40 0.19 -8.60
C LEU A 255 9.83 -0.22 -9.97
N GLY A 256 10.63 -0.93 -10.77
CA GLY A 256 10.25 -1.39 -12.10
C GLY A 256 11.16 -0.93 -13.26
N SER A 257 12.28 -0.25 -13.01
CA SER A 257 13.26 0.00 -14.08
C SER A 257 14.05 -1.29 -14.38
N PRO A 258 14.22 -1.69 -15.67
CA PRO A 258 15.04 -2.83 -16.01
C PRO A 258 16.49 -2.58 -15.54
N GLY A 259 17.07 -3.54 -14.83
CA GLY A 259 18.48 -3.54 -14.51
C GLY A 259 19.34 -3.44 -15.80
N PRO A 260 20.60 -2.96 -15.72
CA PRO A 260 21.45 -2.83 -16.89
C PRO A 260 21.61 -4.19 -17.59
N GLU A 261 21.34 -4.21 -18.89
CA GLU A 261 21.55 -5.38 -19.74
C GLU A 261 22.98 -5.91 -19.53
N ALA A 262 23.08 -7.16 -19.15
CA ALA A 262 24.35 -7.86 -19.15
C ALA A 262 24.86 -7.93 -20.61
N HIS A 263 25.82 -7.09 -20.94
CA HIS A 263 26.55 -7.23 -22.21
C HIS A 263 27.23 -8.59 -22.23
N SER A 264 26.66 -9.54 -22.96
CA SER A 264 27.31 -10.78 -23.32
C SER A 264 28.47 -10.44 -24.27
N HIS A 265 29.68 -10.46 -23.75
CA HIS A 265 30.84 -10.67 -24.60
C HIS A 265 30.83 -12.14 -25.00
N ALA A 266 30.52 -12.42 -26.25
CA ALA A 266 30.89 -13.68 -26.90
C ALA A 266 32.22 -13.49 -27.65
N PRO A 267 33.05 -14.52 -27.73
CA PRO A 267 34.42 -14.50 -28.23
C PRO A 267 34.53 -14.27 -29.74
#